data_1aed44d870bbe2658e6847329830112d
#
_entry.id   1aed44d870bbe2658e6847329830112d
#
_cell.length_a   1.000
_cell.length_b   1.000
_cell.length_c   1.000
_cell.angle_alpha   90.00
_cell.angle_beta   90.00
_cell.angle_gamma   90.00
#
_symmetry.space_group_name_H-M   'P 1'
#
loop_
_entity.id
_entity.type
_entity.pdbx_description
1 polymer ?
#
loop_
_entity_poly.entity_id
_entity_poly.type
_entity_poly.pdbx_seq_one_letter_code
_entity_poly.pdbx_strand_id
1 'polypeptide(L)'
;MAVLFIMCPVSSFARDDDEDIYELSLDENLATPEIKNDKQADRIQEFQYDMAIAFKKSNYAVEVMRDDEVIVITIPASQLFDPNDTVVNSVGEALLKPFLRMLKNPGFYKMLLVMHSDNTGSSVYTLNLTRQRVNAIYDWFDENGSVDYVVPYALGDTDPVVDENNNIVENNSVENRKRNRRLEIFLVPEKTMLQQAKKGTINMSHIAKDK
;
A
#
# COMPACT_ATOMS: atom_id res chain seq x y z
N MET A 1 -21.67 -3.82 -11.38
CA MET A 1 -21.62 -5.20 -10.80
C MET A 1 -21.12 -5.06 -9.36
N ALA A 2 -21.89 -5.48 -8.38
CA ALA A 2 -21.56 -5.28 -6.98
C ALA A 2 -20.48 -6.30 -6.55
N VAL A 3 -19.35 -5.82 -6.09
CA VAL A 3 -18.31 -6.64 -5.46
C VAL A 3 -18.74 -6.92 -4.03
N LEU A 4 -19.01 -8.18 -3.73
CA LEU A 4 -19.43 -8.62 -2.40
C LEU A 4 -18.19 -8.72 -1.49
N PHE A 5 -18.01 -7.74 -0.60
CA PHE A 5 -17.01 -7.80 0.46
C PHE A 5 -17.42 -8.83 1.52
N ILE A 6 -16.59 -9.86 1.72
CA ILE A 6 -16.71 -10.74 2.90
C ILE A 6 -15.64 -10.30 3.89
N MET A 7 -16.09 -9.62 4.94
CA MET A 7 -15.26 -9.19 6.07
C MET A 7 -14.90 -10.36 6.99
N CYS A 8 -13.64 -10.42 7.42
CA CYS A 8 -13.29 -11.11 8.67
C CYS A 8 -13.52 -10.14 9.84
N PRO A 9 -14.09 -10.61 10.97
CA PRO A 9 -14.28 -9.74 12.13
C PRO A 9 -12.95 -9.55 12.86
N VAL A 10 -12.35 -8.36 12.72
CA VAL A 10 -11.32 -7.88 13.64
C VAL A 10 -12.04 -7.14 14.76
N SER A 11 -11.70 -7.45 16.01
CA SER A 11 -12.29 -6.90 17.21
C SER A 11 -12.24 -5.37 17.22
N SER A 12 -13.43 -4.76 17.25
CA SER A 12 -13.67 -3.33 17.27
C SER A 12 -13.15 -2.68 18.56
N PHE A 13 -12.18 -1.80 18.44
CA PHE A 13 -12.07 -0.66 19.34
C PHE A 13 -12.60 0.57 18.58
N ALA A 14 -13.88 0.86 18.81
CA ALA A 14 -14.52 2.05 18.27
C ALA A 14 -13.82 3.30 18.82
N ARG A 15 -13.28 4.13 17.91
CA ARG A 15 -12.99 5.53 18.17
C ARG A 15 -14.10 6.34 17.52
N ASP A 16 -14.83 7.10 18.33
CA ASP A 16 -15.80 8.09 17.85
C ASP A 16 -15.11 9.09 16.89
N ASP A 17 -15.77 9.37 15.76
CA ASP A 17 -15.47 10.36 14.72
C ASP A 17 -14.45 10.00 13.61
N ASP A 18 -13.93 8.80 13.51
CA ASP A 18 -13.15 8.34 12.35
C ASP A 18 -13.98 7.33 11.54
N GLU A 19 -14.26 7.67 10.28
CA GLU A 19 -14.77 6.72 9.30
C GLU A 19 -13.88 5.46 9.34
N ASP A 20 -14.48 4.27 9.52
CA ASP A 20 -13.71 3.04 9.70
C ASP A 20 -12.98 2.69 8.40
N ILE A 21 -11.68 3.01 8.33
CA ILE A 21 -10.85 2.81 7.13
C ILE A 21 -10.87 1.36 6.62
N TYR A 22 -11.24 0.40 7.46
CA TYR A 22 -11.33 -1.00 7.08
C TYR A 22 -12.63 -1.34 6.36
N GLU A 23 -13.65 -0.49 6.45
CA GLU A 23 -14.92 -0.64 5.74
C GLU A 23 -14.95 0.09 4.38
N LEU A 24 -13.99 0.99 4.14
CA LEU A 24 -13.89 1.74 2.89
C LEU A 24 -13.36 0.88 1.74
N SER A 25 -13.82 1.15 0.54
CA SER A 25 -13.22 0.63 -0.68
C SER A 25 -11.79 1.18 -0.88
N LEU A 26 -11.03 0.55 -1.78
CA LEU A 26 -9.70 1.04 -2.14
C LEU A 26 -9.74 2.49 -2.64
N ASP A 27 -10.69 2.81 -3.52
CA ASP A 27 -10.83 4.14 -4.11
C ASP A 27 -11.16 5.21 -3.06
N GLU A 28 -12.06 4.92 -2.12
CA GLU A 28 -12.40 5.80 -1.00
C GLU A 28 -11.19 6.01 -0.07
N ASN A 29 -10.46 4.94 0.24
CA ASN A 29 -9.24 5.04 1.03
C ASN A 29 -8.11 5.80 0.34
N LEU A 30 -7.98 5.70 -0.97
CA LEU A 30 -7.04 6.49 -1.76
C LEU A 30 -7.46 7.97 -1.85
N ALA A 31 -8.75 8.27 -1.88
CA ALA A 31 -9.27 9.63 -1.96
C ALA A 31 -9.21 10.39 -0.63
N THR A 32 -9.19 9.68 0.52
CA THR A 32 -9.26 10.28 1.86
C THR A 32 -7.96 10.13 2.64
N PRO A 33 -7.62 11.09 3.52
CA PRO A 33 -8.24 12.40 3.68
C PRO A 33 -7.92 13.36 2.52
N GLU A 34 -8.87 14.23 2.18
CA GLU A 34 -8.66 15.29 1.19
C GLU A 34 -7.86 16.46 1.80
N ILE A 35 -6.84 16.94 1.10
CA ILE A 35 -5.99 18.06 1.56
C ILE A 35 -6.47 19.35 0.91
N LYS A 36 -7.23 20.15 1.65
CA LYS A 36 -7.91 21.37 1.14
C LYS A 36 -7.08 22.65 1.23
N ASN A 37 -5.96 22.63 1.94
CA ASN A 37 -5.15 23.82 2.18
C ASN A 37 -3.86 23.76 1.39
N ASP A 38 -3.67 24.71 0.46
CA ASP A 38 -2.53 24.73 -0.48
C ASP A 38 -1.16 24.68 0.23
N LYS A 39 -0.96 25.45 1.31
CA LYS A 39 0.32 25.42 2.05
C LYS A 39 0.55 24.10 2.78
N GLN A 40 -0.50 23.41 3.14
CA GLN A 40 -0.42 22.07 3.73
C GLN A 40 -0.09 21.05 2.66
N ALA A 41 -0.72 21.16 1.49
CA ALA A 41 -0.45 20.31 0.31
C ALA A 41 1.03 20.48 -0.13
N ASP A 42 1.50 21.70 -0.34
CA ASP A 42 2.90 21.99 -0.73
C ASP A 42 3.91 21.29 0.20
N ARG A 43 3.70 21.35 1.52
CA ARG A 43 4.60 20.72 2.50
C ARG A 43 4.53 19.21 2.49
N ILE A 44 3.36 18.65 2.23
CA ILE A 44 3.19 17.20 2.10
C ILE A 44 3.85 16.72 0.83
N GLN A 45 3.63 17.39 -0.29
CA GLN A 45 4.25 17.07 -1.59
C GLN A 45 5.78 17.11 -1.51
N GLU A 46 6.36 18.15 -0.90
CA GLU A 46 7.81 18.24 -0.67
C GLU A 46 8.32 17.05 0.18
N PHE A 47 7.63 16.74 1.26
CA PHE A 47 7.97 15.62 2.12
C PHE A 47 7.84 14.26 1.39
N GLN A 48 6.76 14.05 0.64
CA GLN A 48 6.53 12.83 -0.15
C GLN A 48 7.55 12.68 -1.27
N TYR A 49 7.95 13.77 -1.91
CA TYR A 49 9.03 13.76 -2.90
C TYR A 49 10.35 13.24 -2.31
N ASP A 50 10.75 13.75 -1.14
CA ASP A 50 11.96 13.29 -0.46
C ASP A 50 11.87 11.81 -0.07
N MET A 51 10.70 11.35 0.39
CA MET A 51 10.44 9.95 0.71
C MET A 51 10.51 9.06 -0.54
N ALA A 52 9.89 9.48 -1.64
CA ALA A 52 9.95 8.75 -2.90
C ALA A 52 11.41 8.59 -3.40
N ILE A 53 12.23 9.65 -3.28
CA ILE A 53 13.67 9.59 -3.59
C ILE A 53 14.39 8.59 -2.67
N ALA A 54 14.08 8.56 -1.38
CA ALA A 54 14.70 7.64 -0.42
C ALA A 54 14.39 6.17 -0.79
N PHE A 55 13.14 5.86 -1.14
CA PHE A 55 12.76 4.52 -1.61
C PHE A 55 13.41 4.16 -2.96
N LYS A 56 13.45 5.09 -3.93
CA LYS A 56 14.15 4.88 -5.21
C LYS A 56 15.64 4.58 -5.01
N LYS A 57 16.32 5.28 -4.11
CA LYS A 57 17.73 5.00 -3.75
C LYS A 57 17.91 3.62 -3.11
N SER A 58 16.87 3.06 -2.52
CA SER A 58 16.86 1.70 -1.96
C SER A 58 16.36 0.64 -2.97
N ASN A 59 16.36 0.97 -4.27
CA ASN A 59 15.97 0.13 -5.41
C ASN A 59 14.50 -0.33 -5.42
N TYR A 60 13.59 0.41 -4.82
CA TYR A 60 12.16 0.19 -5.02
C TYR A 60 11.67 0.86 -6.30
N ALA A 61 10.71 0.22 -6.98
CA ALA A 61 9.91 0.88 -8.00
C ALA A 61 8.91 1.79 -7.30
N VAL A 62 8.98 3.10 -7.58
CA VAL A 62 8.21 4.13 -6.87
C VAL A 62 7.60 5.08 -7.86
N GLU A 63 6.31 5.29 -7.72
CA GLU A 63 5.51 6.29 -8.40
C GLU A 63 4.84 7.21 -7.37
N VAL A 64 4.33 8.34 -7.82
CA VAL A 64 3.53 9.27 -7.02
C VAL A 64 2.22 9.55 -7.75
N MET A 65 1.16 9.73 -6.99
CA MET A 65 -0.17 10.01 -7.51
C MET A 65 -0.91 11.03 -6.63
N ARG A 66 -2.10 11.44 -7.03
CA ARG A 66 -2.91 12.42 -6.31
C ARG A 66 -2.12 13.70 -6.05
N ASP A 67 -1.69 14.36 -7.14
CA ASP A 67 -0.89 15.59 -7.11
C ASP A 67 0.35 15.48 -6.19
N ASP A 68 1.10 14.38 -6.32
CA ASP A 68 2.29 14.05 -5.53
C ASP A 68 2.06 13.87 -4.01
N GLU A 69 0.82 13.69 -3.58
CA GLU A 69 0.48 13.48 -2.17
C GLU A 69 0.60 12.02 -1.72
N VAL A 70 0.46 11.05 -2.63
CA VAL A 70 0.47 9.61 -2.33
C VAL A 70 1.65 8.94 -3.02
N ILE A 71 2.42 8.18 -2.25
CA ILE A 71 3.52 7.36 -2.79
C ILE A 71 2.98 5.95 -3.05
N VAL A 72 3.32 5.40 -4.21
CA VAL A 72 3.05 4.00 -4.58
C VAL A 72 4.37 3.26 -4.72
N ILE A 73 4.53 2.18 -3.97
CA ILE A 73 5.71 1.32 -4.06
C ILE A 73 5.26 -0.04 -4.62
N THR A 74 5.84 -0.44 -5.74
CA THR A 74 5.54 -1.72 -6.40
C THR A 74 6.62 -2.75 -6.11
N ILE A 75 6.22 -3.92 -5.61
CA ILE A 75 7.09 -5.06 -5.35
C ILE A 75 6.57 -6.27 -6.15
N PRO A 76 7.40 -6.87 -7.04
CA PRO A 76 7.00 -8.09 -7.74
C PRO A 76 6.68 -9.22 -6.76
N ALA A 77 5.56 -9.92 -6.96
CA ALA A 77 5.13 -11.00 -6.07
C ALA A 77 6.15 -12.14 -5.96
N SER A 78 6.96 -12.35 -7.01
CA SER A 78 8.04 -13.35 -6.99
C SER A 78 9.21 -13.02 -6.07
N GLN A 79 9.29 -11.80 -5.54
CA GLN A 79 10.27 -11.41 -4.52
C GLN A 79 9.72 -11.62 -3.11
N LEU A 80 8.40 -11.72 -2.97
CA LEU A 80 7.72 -11.88 -1.68
C LEU A 80 7.37 -13.33 -1.37
N PHE A 81 7.05 -14.10 -2.41
CA PHE A 81 6.53 -15.47 -2.30
C PHE A 81 7.22 -16.42 -3.26
N ASP A 82 7.41 -17.65 -2.84
CA ASP A 82 7.79 -18.72 -3.75
C ASP A 82 6.63 -19.08 -4.70
N PRO A 83 6.89 -19.79 -5.83
CA PRO A 83 5.85 -20.15 -6.79
C PRO A 83 4.70 -20.91 -6.12
N ASN A 84 3.47 -20.42 -6.30
CA ASN A 84 2.23 -20.94 -5.72
C ASN A 84 2.17 -20.94 -4.17
N ASP A 85 3.10 -20.28 -3.50
CA ASP A 85 3.10 -20.15 -2.04
C ASP A 85 2.39 -18.88 -1.59
N THR A 86 1.97 -18.88 -0.33
CA THR A 86 1.32 -17.76 0.36
C THR A 86 2.07 -17.35 1.64
N VAL A 87 3.20 -17.99 1.93
CA VAL A 87 4.10 -17.63 3.03
C VAL A 87 5.13 -16.62 2.54
N VAL A 88 5.29 -15.51 3.25
CA VAL A 88 6.32 -14.50 2.93
C VAL A 88 7.70 -15.13 3.13
N ASN A 89 8.52 -15.13 2.08
CA ASN A 89 9.88 -15.67 2.15
C ASN A 89 10.86 -14.65 2.76
N SER A 90 12.08 -15.08 3.09
CA SER A 90 13.10 -14.23 3.74
C SER A 90 13.53 -13.01 2.92
N VAL A 91 13.45 -13.06 1.60
CA VAL A 91 13.70 -11.91 0.71
C VAL A 91 12.54 -10.92 0.85
N GLY A 92 11.31 -11.43 0.86
CA GLY A 92 10.09 -10.64 1.08
C GLY A 92 10.11 -9.93 2.44
N GLU A 93 10.46 -10.63 3.52
CA GLU A 93 10.62 -10.01 4.85
C GLU A 93 11.63 -8.85 4.82
N ALA A 94 12.79 -9.05 4.16
CA ALA A 94 13.79 -8.00 4.03
C ALA A 94 13.29 -6.77 3.25
N LEU A 95 12.45 -7.00 2.22
CA LEU A 95 11.80 -5.93 1.44
C LEU A 95 10.68 -5.22 2.21
N LEU A 96 9.98 -5.90 3.10
CA LEU A 96 8.90 -5.32 3.92
C LEU A 96 9.44 -4.54 5.13
N LYS A 97 10.61 -4.94 5.65
CA LYS A 97 11.19 -4.35 6.87
C LYS A 97 11.31 -2.82 6.88
N PRO A 98 11.69 -2.11 5.79
CA PRO A 98 11.75 -0.64 5.79
C PRO A 98 10.40 0.04 6.09
N PHE A 99 9.28 -0.61 5.78
CA PHE A 99 7.95 -0.06 6.01
C PHE A 99 7.54 -0.07 7.50
N LEU A 100 8.16 -0.90 8.35
CA LEU A 100 7.93 -0.88 9.80
C LEU A 100 8.20 0.50 10.42
N ARG A 101 9.04 1.33 9.79
CA ARG A 101 9.28 2.70 10.24
C ARG A 101 8.06 3.60 10.10
N MET A 102 7.23 3.35 9.07
CA MET A 102 6.01 4.10 8.82
C MET A 102 4.97 3.79 9.91
N LEU A 103 4.98 2.56 10.43
CA LEU A 103 4.06 2.08 11.46
C LEU A 103 4.41 2.56 12.87
N LYS A 104 5.64 3.05 13.10
CA LYS A 104 6.06 3.60 14.41
C LYS A 104 5.34 4.89 14.81
N ASN A 105 4.70 5.57 13.87
CA ASN A 105 3.97 6.80 14.10
C ASN A 105 2.51 6.66 13.59
N PRO A 106 1.63 6.04 14.39
CA PRO A 106 0.26 5.77 13.98
C PRO A 106 -0.47 7.03 13.50
N GLY A 107 -1.21 6.91 12.41
CA GLY A 107 -1.91 8.03 11.77
C GLY A 107 -1.00 9.03 11.05
N PHE A 108 0.29 8.76 10.90
CA PHE A 108 1.15 9.54 10.00
C PHE A 108 0.92 9.14 8.54
N TYR A 109 0.90 7.83 8.28
CA TYR A 109 0.45 7.23 7.04
C TYR A 109 -0.72 6.27 7.28
N LYS A 110 -1.64 6.23 6.35
CA LYS A 110 -2.49 5.09 6.07
C LYS A 110 -1.78 4.27 4.99
N MET A 111 -1.49 3.01 5.29
CA MET A 111 -0.78 2.10 4.39
C MET A 111 -1.78 1.11 3.78
N LEU A 112 -1.99 1.20 2.46
CA LEU A 112 -2.86 0.27 1.76
C LEU A 112 -1.99 -0.80 1.08
N LEU A 113 -2.25 -2.06 1.37
CA LEU A 113 -1.56 -3.21 0.79
C LEU A 113 -2.45 -3.80 -0.30
N VAL A 114 -2.11 -3.63 -1.55
CA VAL A 114 -2.94 -4.07 -2.68
C VAL A 114 -2.24 -5.19 -3.43
N MET A 115 -2.80 -6.40 -3.36
CA MET A 115 -2.21 -7.59 -3.98
C MET A 115 -2.91 -7.96 -5.29
N HIS A 116 -2.14 -8.04 -6.36
CA HIS A 116 -2.57 -8.37 -7.71
C HIS A 116 -2.04 -9.71 -8.19
N SER A 117 -2.76 -10.33 -9.11
CA SER A 117 -2.37 -11.55 -9.82
C SER A 117 -2.42 -11.34 -11.33
N ASP A 118 -1.90 -12.32 -12.08
CA ASP A 118 -2.22 -12.48 -13.47
C ASP A 118 -3.48 -13.34 -13.65
N ASN A 119 -3.91 -13.55 -14.89
CA ASN A 119 -5.10 -14.35 -15.24
C ASN A 119 -4.85 -15.87 -15.30
N THR A 120 -3.81 -16.38 -14.63
CA THR A 120 -3.54 -17.81 -14.61
C THR A 120 -4.45 -18.52 -13.62
N GLY A 121 -5.43 -19.24 -14.12
CA GLY A 121 -6.46 -19.91 -13.31
C GLY A 121 -7.83 -19.25 -13.44
N SER A 122 -8.75 -19.62 -12.54
CA SER A 122 -10.06 -18.95 -12.48
C SER A 122 -9.99 -17.66 -11.66
N SER A 123 -10.90 -16.71 -11.90
CA SER A 123 -10.98 -15.47 -11.13
C SER A 123 -11.21 -15.72 -9.62
N VAL A 124 -11.90 -16.82 -9.28
CA VAL A 124 -12.05 -17.23 -7.87
C VAL A 124 -10.70 -17.68 -7.29
N TYR A 125 -9.91 -18.41 -8.07
CA TYR A 125 -8.57 -18.84 -7.64
C TYR A 125 -7.63 -17.65 -7.46
N THR A 126 -7.55 -16.74 -8.42
CA THR A 126 -6.66 -15.57 -8.39
C THR A 126 -7.03 -14.63 -7.23
N LEU A 127 -8.34 -14.43 -6.99
CA LEU A 127 -8.82 -13.64 -5.86
C LEU A 127 -8.47 -14.29 -4.51
N ASN A 128 -8.65 -15.61 -4.37
CA ASN A 128 -8.29 -16.30 -3.14
C ASN A 128 -6.78 -16.31 -2.89
N LEU A 129 -5.97 -16.49 -3.93
CA LEU A 129 -4.51 -16.44 -3.83
C LEU A 129 -4.03 -15.06 -3.37
N THR A 130 -4.54 -13.99 -3.99
CA THR A 130 -4.18 -12.62 -3.59
C THR A 130 -4.64 -12.28 -2.18
N ARG A 131 -5.81 -12.77 -1.74
CA ARG A 131 -6.30 -12.61 -0.36
C ARG A 131 -5.38 -13.30 0.64
N GLN A 132 -5.00 -14.54 0.41
CA GLN A 132 -4.09 -15.27 1.29
C GLN A 132 -2.73 -14.57 1.39
N ARG A 133 -2.20 -14.07 0.26
CA ARG A 133 -0.92 -13.38 0.20
C ARG A 133 -0.94 -12.03 0.90
N VAL A 134 -1.97 -11.21 0.67
CA VAL A 134 -2.04 -9.90 1.34
C VAL A 134 -2.27 -10.06 2.84
N ASN A 135 -3.04 -11.06 3.27
CA ASN A 135 -3.20 -11.37 4.69
C ASN A 135 -1.88 -11.82 5.32
N ALA A 136 -1.09 -12.68 4.65
CA ALA A 136 0.23 -13.08 5.16
C ALA A 136 1.20 -11.90 5.31
N ILE A 137 1.11 -10.89 4.43
CA ILE A 137 1.88 -9.64 4.57
C ILE A 137 1.34 -8.80 5.74
N TYR A 138 0.02 -8.69 5.88
CA TYR A 138 -0.61 -7.99 6.99
C TYR A 138 -0.23 -8.63 8.34
N ASP A 139 -0.34 -9.95 8.45
CA ASP A 139 0.03 -10.71 9.65
C ASP A 139 1.51 -10.50 9.98
N TRP A 140 2.39 -10.50 8.99
CA TRP A 140 3.80 -10.19 9.18
C TRP A 140 4.02 -8.77 9.74
N PHE A 141 3.28 -7.77 9.28
CA PHE A 141 3.33 -6.43 9.85
C PHE A 141 2.78 -6.39 11.28
N ASP A 142 1.70 -7.10 11.58
CA ASP A 142 1.08 -7.17 12.91
C ASP A 142 2.02 -7.82 13.93
N GLU A 143 2.76 -8.85 13.53
CA GLU A 143 3.78 -9.49 14.36
C GLU A 143 5.00 -8.59 14.65
N ASN A 144 5.29 -7.61 13.81
CA ASN A 144 6.49 -6.80 13.86
C ASN A 144 6.24 -5.31 14.19
N GLY A 145 5.00 -4.86 14.25
CA GLY A 145 4.65 -3.45 14.47
C GLY A 145 3.17 -3.23 14.77
N SER A 146 2.73 -1.96 14.75
CA SER A 146 1.30 -1.62 14.83
C SER A 146 0.69 -1.61 13.43
N VAL A 147 -0.52 -2.17 13.29
CA VAL A 147 -1.28 -2.18 12.03
C VAL A 147 -2.54 -1.31 12.07
N ASP A 148 -2.65 -0.39 13.03
CA ASP A 148 -3.82 0.48 13.23
C ASP A 148 -4.26 1.24 11.98
N TYR A 149 -3.35 1.48 11.03
CA TYR A 149 -3.60 2.19 9.78
C TYR A 149 -3.12 1.39 8.57
N VAL A 150 -3.13 0.06 8.64
CA VAL A 150 -2.77 -0.83 7.53
C VAL A 150 -4.03 -1.53 7.02
N VAL A 151 -4.36 -1.35 5.74
CA VAL A 151 -5.58 -1.92 5.13
C VAL A 151 -5.20 -2.85 3.98
N PRO A 152 -5.52 -4.16 4.06
CA PRO A 152 -5.22 -5.11 2.99
C PRO A 152 -6.35 -5.19 1.95
N TYR A 153 -5.98 -5.19 0.66
CA TYR A 153 -6.88 -5.40 -0.48
C TYR A 153 -6.38 -6.53 -1.39
N ALA A 154 -7.29 -7.38 -1.81
CA ALA A 154 -7.04 -8.46 -2.76
C ALA A 154 -7.84 -8.21 -4.04
N LEU A 155 -7.18 -8.03 -5.18
CA LEU A 155 -7.83 -7.70 -6.44
C LEU A 155 -7.82 -8.87 -7.45
N GLY A 156 -7.13 -9.99 -7.15
CA GLY A 156 -7.00 -11.07 -8.13
C GLY A 156 -6.36 -10.56 -9.42
N ASP A 157 -6.98 -10.87 -10.56
CA ASP A 157 -6.55 -10.48 -11.91
C ASP A 157 -7.37 -9.33 -12.53
N THR A 158 -8.14 -8.60 -11.71
CA THR A 158 -9.11 -7.61 -12.21
C THR A 158 -8.50 -6.26 -12.55
N ASP A 159 -7.29 -5.98 -12.06
CA ASP A 159 -6.63 -4.69 -12.21
C ASP A 159 -5.18 -4.88 -12.74
N PRO A 160 -5.02 -5.08 -14.05
CA PRO A 160 -3.71 -5.18 -14.68
C PRO A 160 -2.98 -3.84 -14.71
N VAL A 161 -1.63 -3.91 -14.72
CA VAL A 161 -0.77 -2.72 -14.85
C VAL A 161 -1.14 -1.91 -16.09
N VAL A 162 -1.11 -0.59 -15.96
CA VAL A 162 -1.18 0.36 -17.08
C VAL A 162 0.23 0.86 -17.37
N ASP A 163 0.64 0.89 -18.63
CA ASP A 163 1.95 1.38 -19.04
C ASP A 163 2.00 2.92 -19.15
N GLU A 164 3.19 3.46 -19.40
CA GLU A 164 3.42 4.91 -19.54
C GLU A 164 2.63 5.58 -20.69
N ASN A 165 2.08 4.78 -21.61
CA ASN A 165 1.25 5.24 -22.71
C ASN A 165 -0.26 5.06 -22.43
N ASN A 166 -0.64 4.77 -21.20
CA ASN A 166 -2.00 4.47 -20.77
C ASN A 166 -2.60 3.20 -21.42
N ASN A 167 -1.78 2.23 -21.84
CA ASN A 167 -2.27 0.95 -22.32
C ASN A 167 -2.27 -0.08 -21.22
N ILE A 168 -3.33 -0.88 -21.17
CA ILE A 168 -3.41 -2.03 -20.26
C ILE A 168 -2.36 -3.07 -20.66
N VAL A 169 -1.54 -3.49 -19.71
CA VAL A 169 -0.58 -4.58 -19.88
C VAL A 169 -1.33 -5.91 -19.77
N GLU A 170 -1.85 -6.36 -20.91
CA GLU A 170 -2.61 -7.62 -20.99
C GLU A 170 -1.75 -8.83 -20.57
N ASN A 171 -2.40 -9.85 -20.00
CA ASN A 171 -1.78 -11.10 -19.56
C ASN A 171 -1.39 -12.07 -20.71
N ASN A 172 -1.02 -11.55 -21.87
CA ASN A 172 -0.81 -12.28 -23.13
C ASN A 172 0.62 -12.85 -23.29
N SER A 173 1.55 -12.51 -22.41
CA SER A 173 2.93 -13.02 -22.39
C SER A 173 3.39 -13.37 -20.98
N VAL A 174 4.46 -14.15 -20.87
CA VAL A 174 5.07 -14.50 -19.57
C VAL A 174 5.55 -13.26 -18.84
N GLU A 175 6.16 -12.30 -19.57
CA GLU A 175 6.67 -11.08 -19.00
C GLU A 175 5.55 -10.17 -18.50
N ASN A 176 4.49 -10.00 -19.27
CA ASN A 176 3.33 -9.21 -18.87
C ASN A 176 2.64 -9.82 -17.64
N ARG A 177 2.44 -11.14 -17.62
CA ARG A 177 1.93 -11.82 -16.42
C ARG A 177 2.81 -11.59 -15.20
N LYS A 178 4.15 -11.57 -15.36
CA LYS A 178 5.08 -11.30 -14.27
C LYS A 178 4.92 -9.87 -13.74
N ARG A 179 4.70 -8.87 -14.60
CA ARG A 179 4.41 -7.49 -14.21
C ARG A 179 3.10 -7.37 -13.45
N ASN A 180 2.06 -8.11 -13.86
CA ASN A 180 0.75 -8.08 -13.21
C ASN A 180 0.75 -8.77 -11.83
N ARG A 181 1.62 -9.75 -11.58
CA ARG A 181 1.79 -10.34 -10.24
C ARG A 181 2.63 -9.43 -9.35
N ARG A 182 1.98 -8.55 -8.61
CA ARG A 182 2.63 -7.52 -7.80
C ARG A 182 1.89 -7.24 -6.50
N LEU A 183 2.62 -6.70 -5.54
CA LEU A 183 2.10 -5.95 -4.41
C LEU A 183 2.30 -4.46 -4.70
N GLU A 184 1.28 -3.66 -4.50
CA GLU A 184 1.38 -2.21 -4.42
C GLU A 184 1.16 -1.78 -2.97
N ILE A 185 2.07 -0.96 -2.46
CA ILE A 185 1.96 -0.36 -1.12
C ILE A 185 1.74 1.13 -1.33
N PHE A 186 0.54 1.61 -0.98
CA PHE A 186 0.21 3.01 -1.02
C PHE A 186 0.47 3.64 0.35
N LEU A 187 1.25 4.70 0.38
CA LEU A 187 1.49 5.52 1.56
C LEU A 187 0.65 6.80 1.43
N VAL A 188 -0.54 6.76 2.01
CA VAL A 188 -1.50 7.87 1.99
C VAL A 188 -1.28 8.73 3.23
N PRO A 189 -1.12 10.07 3.11
CA PRO A 189 -1.07 10.97 4.26
C PRO A 189 -2.28 10.80 5.17
N GLU A 190 -2.04 10.73 6.50
CA GLU A 190 -3.12 10.58 7.47
C GLU A 190 -3.09 11.74 8.48
N LYS A 191 -4.07 11.80 9.38
CA LYS A 191 -4.33 12.95 10.26
C LYS A 191 -3.11 13.50 11.01
N THR A 192 -2.20 12.65 11.45
CA THR A 192 -0.97 13.11 12.14
C THR A 192 -0.05 13.87 11.18
N MET A 193 0.15 13.36 9.94
CA MET A 193 0.90 14.07 8.91
C MET A 193 0.25 15.39 8.55
N LEU A 194 -1.08 15.41 8.35
CA LEU A 194 -1.83 16.63 8.04
C LEU A 194 -1.67 17.68 9.14
N GLN A 195 -1.74 17.28 10.41
CA GLN A 195 -1.55 18.20 11.54
C GLN A 195 -0.12 18.76 11.59
N GLN A 196 0.90 17.95 11.36
CA GLN A 196 2.29 18.38 11.32
C GLN A 196 2.55 19.32 10.14
N ALA A 197 2.03 19.01 8.97
CA ALA A 197 2.11 19.86 7.79
C ALA A 197 1.43 21.23 8.03
N LYS A 198 0.24 21.24 8.67
CA LYS A 198 -0.45 22.48 9.07
C LYS A 198 0.41 23.33 10.00
N LYS A 199 1.11 22.71 10.95
CA LYS A 199 1.99 23.41 11.92
C LYS A 199 3.36 23.76 11.31
N GLY A 200 3.73 23.24 10.13
CA GLY A 200 5.07 23.39 9.54
C GLY A 200 6.15 22.61 10.28
N THR A 201 5.79 21.49 10.93
CA THR A 201 6.69 20.66 11.73
C THR A 201 6.97 19.30 11.09
N ILE A 202 6.40 19.03 9.91
CA ILE A 202 6.68 17.81 9.16
C ILE A 202 8.15 17.77 8.74
N ASN A 203 8.83 16.68 9.01
CA ASN A 203 10.23 16.50 8.61
C ASN A 203 10.63 15.02 8.57
N MET A 204 11.70 14.70 7.82
CA MET A 204 12.21 13.35 7.64
C MET A 204 12.80 12.70 8.91
N SER A 205 13.07 13.46 9.97
CA SER A 205 13.68 12.90 11.18
C SER A 205 12.75 11.95 11.94
N HIS A 206 11.45 12.03 11.71
CA HIS A 206 10.45 11.14 12.30
C HIS A 206 10.46 9.73 11.68
N ILE A 207 11.06 9.58 10.48
CA ILE A 207 11.10 8.32 9.73
C ILE A 207 12.53 7.79 9.56
N ALA A 208 13.55 8.65 9.69
CA ALA A 208 14.91 8.42 9.19
C ALA A 208 15.90 7.82 10.18
N LYS A 209 15.58 7.48 11.43
CA LYS A 209 16.61 7.03 12.42
C LYS A 209 16.28 5.69 13.04
N ASP A 210 16.78 4.63 12.42
CA ASP A 210 17.40 3.53 13.17
C ASP A 210 18.88 3.48 12.75
N LYS A 211 19.77 3.80 13.69
CA LYS A 211 21.19 3.48 13.61
C LYS A 211 21.39 2.06 14.06
#